data_52595e1e59898888d7843a5ed287fa54
#
_entry.id   52595e1e59898888d7843a5ed287fa54
#
_cell.length_a   1.000
_cell.length_b   1.000
_cell.length_c   1.000
_cell.angle_alpha   90.00
_cell.angle_beta   90.00
_cell.angle_gamma   90.00
#
_symmetry.space_group_name_H-M   'P 1'
#
loop_
_entity.id
_entity.type
_entity.pdbx_description
1 polymer ?
#
loop_
_entity_poly.entity_id
_entity_poly.type
_entity_poly.pdbx_seq_one_letter_code
_entity_poly.pdbx_strand_id
1 'polypeptide(L)'
;EDNLETLGCLDLSKPAAIHLYASSFENKDVIEEAIAKYNESKDEMSKIKYTDIVGIMMSSITTILNAITYVLIGFVSISLIVSSIMIGVITLISVQERTKEIGILRAIGASKKNVSSMFNAETVIIGLFSGVIGVLLAIIIQFPLNAILYNYTGVASLVVLSPLHALLLVGISILVTL
;
A
#
# COMPACT_ATOMS: atom_id res chain seq x y z
N GLU A 1 -3.36 -50.22 -32.03
CA GLU A 1 -3.25 -49.36 -30.82
C GLU A 1 -4.42 -48.39 -30.73
N ASP A 2 -4.85 -47.75 -31.83
CA ASP A 2 -5.97 -46.78 -31.86
C ASP A 2 -7.33 -47.37 -31.41
N ASN A 3 -7.59 -48.65 -31.59
CA ASN A 3 -8.86 -49.27 -31.22
C ASN A 3 -8.99 -49.51 -29.70
N LEU A 4 -7.87 -49.67 -28.99
CA LEU A 4 -7.87 -49.85 -27.54
C LEU A 4 -8.12 -48.50 -26.80
N GLU A 5 -7.60 -47.41 -27.33
CA GLU A 5 -7.85 -46.07 -26.84
C GLU A 5 -9.33 -45.67 -27.00
N THR A 6 -9.93 -46.03 -28.16
CA THR A 6 -11.34 -45.78 -28.43
C THR A 6 -12.26 -46.63 -27.53
N LEU A 7 -11.80 -47.79 -27.05
CA LEU A 7 -12.48 -48.65 -26.11
C LEU A 7 -12.25 -48.30 -24.63
N GLY A 8 -11.54 -47.20 -24.35
CA GLY A 8 -11.29 -46.71 -23.00
C GLY A 8 -10.15 -47.41 -22.25
N CYS A 9 -9.29 -48.17 -22.95
CA CYS A 9 -8.06 -48.69 -22.37
C CYS A 9 -7.04 -47.55 -22.23
N LEU A 10 -6.83 -47.09 -21.01
CA LEU A 10 -5.85 -46.05 -20.69
C LEU A 10 -4.45 -46.66 -20.65
N ASP A 11 -3.54 -46.12 -21.46
CA ASP A 11 -2.11 -46.42 -21.34
C ASP A 11 -1.53 -45.58 -20.20
N LEU A 12 -1.24 -46.24 -19.07
CA LEU A 12 -0.68 -45.59 -17.87
C LEU A 12 0.73 -44.99 -18.07
N SER A 13 1.38 -45.37 -19.19
CA SER A 13 2.70 -44.81 -19.54
C SER A 13 2.60 -43.48 -20.29
N LYS A 14 1.41 -43.10 -20.76
CA LYS A 14 1.12 -41.84 -21.50
C LYS A 14 0.00 -41.06 -20.83
N PRO A 15 0.27 -40.37 -19.72
CA PRO A 15 -0.75 -39.59 -19.04
C PRO A 15 -1.25 -38.45 -19.94
N ALA A 16 -2.58 -38.28 -20.01
CA ALA A 16 -3.20 -37.20 -20.78
C ALA A 16 -2.97 -35.82 -20.14
N ALA A 17 -2.81 -35.77 -18.82
CA ALA A 17 -2.50 -34.56 -18.07
C ALA A 17 -1.73 -34.89 -16.76
N ILE A 18 -0.86 -34.01 -16.36
CA ILE A 18 -0.13 -34.10 -15.11
C ILE A 18 -0.51 -32.86 -14.27
N HIS A 19 -1.02 -33.09 -13.08
CA HIS A 19 -1.33 -32.01 -12.13
C HIS A 19 -0.23 -31.94 -11.08
N LEU A 20 0.44 -30.80 -11.01
CA LEU A 20 1.46 -30.50 -10.01
C LEU A 20 0.87 -29.61 -8.93
N TYR A 21 1.04 -30.00 -7.67
CA TYR A 21 0.59 -29.23 -6.52
C TYR A 21 1.82 -28.78 -5.73
N ALA A 22 2.07 -27.46 -5.74
CA ALA A 22 3.10 -26.87 -4.92
C ALA A 22 2.64 -26.75 -3.46
N SER A 23 3.53 -26.99 -2.50
CA SER A 23 3.24 -26.88 -1.07
C SER A 23 3.20 -25.43 -0.58
N SER A 24 3.77 -24.48 -1.34
CA SER A 24 3.75 -23.03 -1.06
C SER A 24 3.83 -22.25 -2.39
N PHE A 25 3.51 -20.95 -2.33
CA PHE A 25 3.67 -20.05 -3.49
C PHE A 25 5.13 -19.93 -3.94
N GLU A 26 6.07 -19.91 -3.00
CA GLU A 26 7.50 -19.86 -3.29
C GLU A 26 7.98 -21.10 -4.04
N ASN A 27 7.51 -22.29 -3.65
CA ASN A 27 7.81 -23.53 -4.36
C ASN A 27 7.15 -23.60 -5.75
N LYS A 28 6.01 -22.95 -5.95
CA LYS A 28 5.38 -22.80 -7.26
C LYS A 28 6.29 -22.04 -8.23
N ASP A 29 6.84 -20.92 -7.80
CA ASP A 29 7.72 -20.08 -8.62
C ASP A 29 8.99 -20.84 -9.02
N VAL A 30 9.53 -21.68 -8.12
CA VAL A 30 10.66 -22.60 -8.42
C VAL A 30 10.29 -23.61 -9.50
N ILE A 31 9.07 -24.15 -9.50
CA ILE A 31 8.61 -25.07 -10.54
C ILE A 31 8.48 -24.35 -11.88
N GLU A 32 7.95 -23.14 -11.91
CA GLU A 32 7.86 -22.33 -13.14
C GLU A 32 9.23 -22.01 -13.72
N GLU A 33 10.18 -21.62 -12.89
CA GLU A 33 11.57 -21.35 -13.29
C GLU A 33 12.22 -22.61 -13.86
N ALA A 34 12.03 -23.75 -13.22
CA ALA A 34 12.55 -25.03 -13.70
C ALA A 34 11.98 -25.42 -15.07
N ILE A 35 10.68 -25.23 -15.29
CA ILE A 35 10.03 -25.47 -16.58
C ILE A 35 10.53 -24.50 -17.63
N ALA A 36 10.65 -23.22 -17.30
CA ALA A 36 11.18 -22.20 -18.20
C ALA A 36 12.59 -22.54 -18.66
N LYS A 37 13.48 -22.87 -17.73
CA LYS A 37 14.85 -23.29 -18.01
C LYS A 37 14.95 -24.55 -18.86
N TYR A 38 14.05 -25.53 -18.62
CA TYR A 38 13.98 -26.72 -19.46
C TYR A 38 13.56 -26.36 -20.90
N ASN A 39 12.60 -25.48 -21.05
CA ASN A 39 12.05 -25.06 -22.33
C ASN A 39 13.02 -24.21 -23.18
N GLU A 40 13.95 -23.48 -22.55
CA GLU A 40 14.97 -22.68 -23.28
C GLU A 40 15.81 -23.50 -24.25
N SER A 41 16.08 -24.77 -23.91
CA SER A 41 16.95 -25.66 -24.71
C SER A 41 16.19 -26.61 -25.62
N LYS A 42 14.86 -26.45 -25.78
CA LYS A 42 14.01 -27.41 -26.52
C LYS A 42 13.31 -26.76 -27.71
N ASP A 43 13.10 -27.60 -28.74
CA ASP A 43 12.27 -27.23 -29.89
C ASP A 43 10.81 -27.07 -29.47
N GLU A 44 10.04 -26.30 -30.26
CA GLU A 44 8.65 -25.92 -29.98
C GLU A 44 7.73 -27.14 -29.70
N MET A 45 7.98 -28.28 -30.33
CA MET A 45 7.23 -29.52 -30.12
C MET A 45 7.58 -30.27 -28.82
N SER A 46 8.77 -30.00 -28.27
CA SER A 46 9.29 -30.65 -27.07
C SER A 46 9.17 -29.83 -25.82
N LYS A 47 8.63 -28.61 -25.94
CA LYS A 47 8.39 -27.71 -24.79
C LYS A 47 7.26 -28.22 -23.92
N ILE A 48 7.44 -28.15 -22.62
CA ILE A 48 6.40 -28.39 -21.63
C ILE A 48 5.44 -27.20 -21.65
N LYS A 49 4.19 -27.43 -22.04
CA LYS A 49 3.11 -26.45 -21.93
C LYS A 49 2.36 -26.69 -20.63
N TYR A 50 2.24 -25.68 -19.82
CA TYR A 50 1.52 -25.75 -18.56
C TYR A 50 0.55 -24.57 -18.41
N THR A 51 -0.45 -24.74 -17.58
CA THR A 51 -1.39 -23.68 -17.21
C THR A 51 -1.31 -23.45 -15.72
N ASP A 52 -0.89 -22.28 -15.32
CA ASP A 52 -0.88 -21.88 -13.92
C ASP A 52 -2.24 -21.26 -13.54
N ILE A 53 -3.13 -22.11 -13.06
CA ILE A 53 -4.49 -21.70 -12.63
C ILE A 53 -4.40 -20.78 -11.41
N VAL A 54 -3.50 -21.08 -10.47
CA VAL A 54 -3.34 -20.31 -9.22
C VAL A 54 -2.78 -18.92 -9.53
N GLY A 55 -1.77 -18.81 -10.39
CA GLY A 55 -1.20 -17.54 -10.82
C GLY A 55 -2.22 -16.67 -11.55
N ILE A 56 -3.03 -17.23 -12.43
CA ILE A 56 -4.10 -16.50 -13.12
C ILE A 56 -5.13 -15.97 -12.12
N MET A 57 -5.56 -16.79 -11.15
CA MET A 57 -6.48 -16.34 -10.09
C MET A 57 -5.87 -15.23 -9.22
N MET A 58 -4.61 -15.40 -8.79
CA MET A 58 -3.92 -14.42 -7.96
C MET A 58 -3.68 -13.11 -8.70
N SER A 59 -3.31 -13.14 -9.98
CA SER A 59 -3.14 -11.92 -10.78
C SER A 59 -4.47 -11.17 -10.94
N SER A 60 -5.58 -11.87 -11.11
CA SER A 60 -6.92 -11.27 -11.19
C SER A 60 -7.32 -10.61 -9.87
N ILE A 61 -7.10 -11.29 -8.74
CA ILE A 61 -7.36 -10.73 -7.40
C ILE A 61 -6.47 -9.51 -7.15
N THR A 62 -5.18 -9.58 -7.46
CA THR A 62 -4.23 -8.48 -7.29
C THR A 62 -4.64 -7.27 -8.14
N THR A 63 -5.11 -7.49 -9.36
CA THR A 63 -5.60 -6.42 -10.24
C THR A 63 -6.80 -5.70 -9.63
N ILE A 64 -7.76 -6.44 -9.07
CA ILE A 64 -8.93 -5.87 -8.39
C ILE A 64 -8.51 -5.10 -7.14
N LEU A 65 -7.62 -5.68 -6.32
CA LEU A 65 -7.10 -5.02 -5.11
C LEU A 65 -6.36 -3.73 -5.44
N ASN A 66 -5.53 -3.73 -6.49
CA ASN A 66 -4.82 -2.55 -6.94
C ASN A 66 -5.80 -1.46 -7.42
N ALA A 67 -6.84 -1.82 -8.17
CA ALA A 67 -7.86 -0.88 -8.61
C ALA A 67 -8.56 -0.21 -7.40
N ILE A 68 -8.97 -1.00 -6.41
CA ILE A 68 -9.57 -0.49 -5.16
C ILE A 68 -8.58 0.43 -4.42
N THR A 69 -7.33 0.02 -4.31
CA THR A 69 -6.28 0.78 -3.63
C THR A 69 -6.05 2.13 -4.32
N TYR A 70 -5.98 2.18 -5.65
CA TYR A 70 -5.84 3.46 -6.37
C TYR A 70 -7.02 4.40 -6.18
N VAL A 71 -8.25 3.85 -6.15
CA VAL A 71 -9.45 4.65 -5.85
C VAL A 71 -9.38 5.22 -4.42
N LEU A 72 -9.01 4.40 -3.44
CA LEU A 72 -8.84 4.86 -2.04
C LEU A 72 -7.75 5.92 -1.91
N ILE A 73 -6.60 5.74 -2.58
CA ILE A 73 -5.53 6.75 -2.62
C ILE A 73 -6.05 8.06 -3.23
N GLY A 74 -6.86 7.99 -4.29
CA GLY A 74 -7.49 9.16 -4.89
C GLY A 74 -8.37 9.92 -3.89
N PHE A 75 -9.25 9.24 -3.16
CA PHE A 75 -10.08 9.86 -2.12
C PHE A 75 -9.26 10.50 -1.00
N VAL A 76 -8.24 9.78 -0.50
CA VAL A 76 -7.35 10.31 0.53
C VAL A 76 -6.59 11.55 0.03
N SER A 77 -6.13 11.53 -1.21
CA SER A 77 -5.42 12.67 -1.81
C SER A 77 -6.31 13.91 -1.90
N ILE A 78 -7.57 13.75 -2.32
CA ILE A 78 -8.54 14.86 -2.35
C ILE A 78 -8.79 15.38 -0.93
N SER A 79 -8.95 14.49 0.04
CA SER A 79 -9.13 14.86 1.46
C SER A 79 -7.94 15.67 1.99
N LEU A 80 -6.71 15.25 1.66
CA LEU A 80 -5.49 15.97 2.04
C LEU A 80 -5.43 17.38 1.42
N ILE A 81 -5.82 17.53 0.15
CA ILE A 81 -5.85 18.83 -0.53
C ILE A 81 -6.84 19.76 0.17
N VAL A 82 -8.06 19.29 0.45
CA VAL A 82 -9.08 20.08 1.16
C VAL A 82 -8.62 20.48 2.55
N SER A 83 -8.01 19.54 3.29
CA SER A 83 -7.44 19.82 4.62
C SER A 83 -6.33 20.85 4.57
N SER A 84 -5.43 20.78 3.57
CA SER A 84 -4.36 21.77 3.37
C SER A 84 -4.91 23.18 3.12
N ILE A 85 -5.94 23.29 2.26
CA ILE A 85 -6.60 24.58 2.00
C ILE A 85 -7.22 25.13 3.29
N MET A 86 -7.89 24.29 4.08
CA MET A 86 -8.52 24.69 5.33
C MET A 86 -7.47 25.18 6.34
N ILE A 87 -6.36 24.48 6.49
CA ILE A 87 -5.24 24.90 7.35
C ILE A 87 -4.71 26.26 6.90
N GLY A 88 -4.53 26.45 5.59
CA GLY A 88 -4.08 27.73 5.03
C GLY A 88 -5.05 28.89 5.35
N VAL A 89 -6.36 28.66 5.24
CA VAL A 89 -7.38 29.67 5.60
C VAL A 89 -7.32 30.00 7.10
N ILE A 90 -7.25 28.99 7.97
CA ILE A 90 -7.17 29.19 9.42
C ILE A 90 -5.91 29.97 9.80
N THR A 91 -4.77 29.59 9.20
CA THR A 91 -3.49 30.30 9.42
C THR A 91 -3.57 31.75 8.98
N LEU A 92 -4.19 32.03 7.82
CA LEU A 92 -4.40 33.39 7.31
C LEU A 92 -5.24 34.24 8.29
N ILE A 93 -6.33 33.67 8.80
CA ILE A 93 -7.19 34.33 9.79
C ILE A 93 -6.40 34.62 11.08
N SER A 94 -5.66 33.63 11.61
CA SER A 94 -4.82 33.80 12.80
C SER A 94 -3.78 34.91 12.64
N VAL A 95 -3.15 35.01 11.47
CA VAL A 95 -2.19 36.10 11.18
C VAL A 95 -2.90 37.48 11.15
N GLN A 96 -4.11 37.53 10.56
CA GLN A 96 -4.89 38.78 10.53
C GLN A 96 -5.30 39.27 11.94
N GLU A 97 -5.74 38.34 12.79
CA GLU A 97 -6.10 38.66 14.18
C GLU A 97 -4.91 39.21 14.99
N ARG A 98 -3.69 38.70 14.72
CA ARG A 98 -2.45 39.11 15.40
C ARG A 98 -1.67 40.26 14.71
N THR A 99 -2.29 40.92 13.71
CA THR A 99 -1.61 41.98 12.92
C THR A 99 -1.06 43.10 13.78
N LYS A 100 -1.76 43.47 14.87
CA LYS A 100 -1.32 44.51 15.81
C LYS A 100 -0.05 44.09 16.58
N GLU A 101 0.03 42.85 17.03
CA GLU A 101 1.19 42.27 17.71
C GLU A 101 2.39 42.20 16.78
N ILE A 102 2.16 41.76 15.53
CA ILE A 102 3.19 41.76 14.49
C ILE A 102 3.72 43.17 14.21
N GLY A 103 2.82 44.16 14.17
CA GLY A 103 3.17 45.56 13.99
C GLY A 103 4.08 46.08 15.11
N ILE A 104 3.77 45.76 16.37
CA ILE A 104 4.59 46.12 17.54
C ILE A 104 5.96 45.44 17.45
N LEU A 105 6.03 44.15 17.17
CA LEU A 105 7.31 43.43 17.02
C LEU A 105 8.19 44.05 15.94
N ARG A 106 7.61 44.46 14.82
CA ARG A 106 8.35 45.14 13.74
C ARG A 106 8.78 46.55 14.11
N ALA A 107 7.98 47.27 14.91
CA ALA A 107 8.36 48.63 15.40
C ALA A 107 9.56 48.57 16.36
N ILE A 108 9.71 47.50 17.14
CA ILE A 108 10.85 47.23 18.02
C ILE A 108 12.09 46.75 17.26
N GLY A 109 11.96 46.47 15.91
CA GLY A 109 13.10 46.11 15.07
C GLY A 109 13.15 44.65 14.63
N ALA A 110 12.10 43.85 14.85
CA ALA A 110 12.06 42.49 14.37
C ALA A 110 12.03 42.44 12.82
N SER A 111 12.88 41.61 12.22
CA SER A 111 12.93 41.42 10.77
C SER A 111 11.73 40.63 10.28
N LYS A 112 11.34 40.81 9.00
CA LYS A 112 10.29 39.98 8.36
C LYS A 112 10.57 38.49 8.49
N LYS A 113 11.83 38.09 8.40
CA LYS A 113 12.29 36.71 8.52
C LYS A 113 12.02 36.14 9.91
N ASN A 114 12.26 36.91 10.97
CA ASN A 114 12.02 36.46 12.33
C ASN A 114 10.53 36.25 12.61
N VAL A 115 9.68 37.16 12.13
CA VAL A 115 8.22 37.02 12.25
C VAL A 115 7.72 35.79 11.47
N SER A 116 8.15 35.61 10.20
CA SER A 116 7.77 34.45 9.41
C SER A 116 8.25 33.13 10.03
N SER A 117 9.47 33.12 10.60
CA SER A 117 9.99 31.91 11.26
C SER A 117 9.16 31.49 12.48
N MET A 118 8.60 32.47 13.19
CA MET A 118 7.72 32.20 14.34
C MET A 118 6.43 31.48 13.90
N PHE A 119 5.77 31.94 12.83
CA PHE A 119 4.57 31.28 12.28
C PHE A 119 4.87 29.92 11.66
N ASN A 120 6.01 29.79 10.96
CA ASN A 120 6.41 28.49 10.43
C ASN A 120 6.70 27.48 11.56
N ALA A 121 7.27 27.93 12.69
CA ALA A 121 7.47 27.05 13.84
C ALA A 121 6.11 26.58 14.43
N GLU A 122 5.12 27.48 14.51
CA GLU A 122 3.78 27.15 14.97
C GLU A 122 3.13 26.10 14.07
N THR A 123 3.18 26.25 12.75
CA THR A 123 2.62 25.28 11.78
C THR A 123 3.34 23.94 11.82
N VAL A 124 4.68 23.93 11.97
CA VAL A 124 5.46 22.69 12.13
C VAL A 124 5.05 21.93 13.40
N ILE A 125 4.86 22.64 14.51
CA ILE A 125 4.40 22.04 15.78
C ILE A 125 3.01 21.42 15.58
N ILE A 126 2.07 22.14 14.96
CA ILE A 126 0.72 21.64 14.68
C ILE A 126 0.80 20.38 13.80
N GLY A 127 1.61 20.40 12.73
CA GLY A 127 1.80 19.25 11.84
C GLY A 127 2.39 18.03 12.53
N LEU A 128 3.38 18.25 13.42
CA LEU A 128 4.01 17.20 14.20
C LEU A 128 2.99 16.54 15.16
N PHE A 129 2.27 17.35 15.96
CA PHE A 129 1.26 16.82 16.89
C PHE A 129 0.12 16.10 16.16
N SER A 130 -0.39 16.68 15.08
CA SER A 130 -1.44 16.07 14.27
C SER A 130 -0.99 14.73 13.68
N GLY A 131 0.23 14.67 13.14
CA GLY A 131 0.80 13.45 12.60
C GLY A 131 0.98 12.35 13.65
N VAL A 132 1.49 12.72 14.83
CA VAL A 132 1.67 11.77 15.94
C VAL A 132 0.31 11.24 16.43
N ILE A 133 -0.67 12.12 16.61
CA ILE A 133 -2.03 11.73 17.03
C ILE A 133 -2.66 10.82 15.97
N GLY A 134 -2.51 11.14 14.68
CA GLY A 134 -3.01 10.31 13.58
C GLY A 134 -2.41 8.90 13.58
N VAL A 135 -1.10 8.79 13.77
CA VAL A 135 -0.40 7.49 13.90
C VAL A 135 -0.86 6.72 15.13
N LEU A 136 -1.01 7.38 16.29
CA LEU A 136 -1.51 6.74 17.50
C LEU A 136 -2.93 6.20 17.32
N LEU A 137 -3.82 6.96 16.70
CA LEU A 137 -5.18 6.50 16.38
C LEU A 137 -5.15 5.31 15.42
N ALA A 138 -4.31 5.32 14.40
CA ALA A 138 -4.16 4.21 13.46
C ALA A 138 -3.71 2.93 14.19
N ILE A 139 -2.75 3.02 15.12
CA ILE A 139 -2.29 1.90 15.95
C ILE A 139 -3.43 1.39 16.84
N ILE A 140 -4.19 2.28 17.49
CA ILE A 140 -5.31 1.89 18.35
C ILE A 140 -6.38 1.13 17.54
N ILE A 141 -6.72 1.60 16.33
CA ILE A 141 -7.71 0.96 15.46
C ILE A 141 -7.19 -0.37 14.89
N GLN A 142 -5.90 -0.51 14.70
CA GLN A 142 -5.27 -1.75 14.21
C GLN A 142 -5.57 -2.96 15.11
N PHE A 143 -5.63 -2.79 16.45
CA PHE A 143 -5.87 -3.90 17.37
C PHE A 143 -7.25 -4.54 17.19
N PRO A 144 -8.39 -3.81 17.28
CA PRO A 144 -9.69 -4.41 17.07
C PRO A 144 -9.88 -4.92 15.64
N LEU A 145 -9.28 -4.26 14.65
CA LEU A 145 -9.36 -4.68 13.25
C LEU A 145 -8.68 -6.03 13.05
N ASN A 146 -7.48 -6.24 13.60
CA ASN A 146 -6.79 -7.53 13.55
C ASN A 146 -7.56 -8.62 14.28
N ALA A 147 -8.21 -8.32 15.42
CA ALA A 147 -9.03 -9.27 16.14
C ALA A 147 -10.25 -9.75 15.32
N ILE A 148 -10.92 -8.82 14.64
CA ILE A 148 -12.03 -9.14 13.74
C ILE A 148 -11.55 -9.98 12.56
N LEU A 149 -10.48 -9.57 11.90
CA LEU A 149 -9.92 -10.28 10.75
C LEU A 149 -9.45 -11.67 11.11
N TYR A 150 -8.83 -11.85 12.29
CA TYR A 150 -8.42 -13.15 12.78
C TYR A 150 -9.60 -14.11 12.93
N ASN A 151 -10.74 -13.64 13.44
CA ASN A 151 -11.95 -14.47 13.59
C ASN A 151 -12.51 -14.96 12.23
N TYR A 152 -12.34 -14.20 11.16
CA TYR A 152 -12.84 -14.56 9.83
C TYR A 152 -11.83 -15.34 8.98
N THR A 153 -10.55 -15.03 9.09
CA THR A 153 -9.52 -15.57 8.18
C THR A 153 -8.61 -16.61 8.87
N GLY A 154 -8.56 -16.64 10.20
CA GLY A 154 -7.62 -17.48 10.95
C GLY A 154 -6.16 -17.01 10.87
N VAL A 155 -5.87 -15.90 10.16
CA VAL A 155 -4.52 -15.36 9.98
C VAL A 155 -4.29 -14.21 10.95
N ALA A 156 -3.25 -14.33 11.78
CA ALA A 156 -2.89 -13.30 12.74
C ALA A 156 -2.13 -12.13 12.04
N SER A 157 -2.36 -10.91 12.53
CA SER A 157 -1.57 -9.73 12.16
C SER A 157 -1.59 -9.39 10.66
N LEU A 158 -2.78 -9.41 10.05
CA LEU A 158 -2.96 -9.01 8.64
C LEU A 158 -2.72 -7.52 8.43
N VAL A 159 -3.11 -6.69 9.40
CA VAL A 159 -2.90 -5.24 9.35
C VAL A 159 -1.73 -4.90 10.25
N VAL A 160 -0.63 -4.45 9.65
CA VAL A 160 0.59 -4.03 10.36
C VAL A 160 1.04 -2.67 9.86
N LEU A 161 1.15 -1.71 10.76
CA LEU A 161 1.76 -0.42 10.48
C LEU A 161 3.26 -0.51 10.73
N SER A 162 4.07 -0.53 9.68
CA SER A 162 5.52 -0.48 9.81
C SER A 162 5.98 0.86 10.40
N PRO A 163 6.97 0.88 11.31
CA PRO A 163 7.49 2.12 11.91
C PRO A 163 8.02 3.11 10.87
N LEU A 164 8.55 2.62 9.75
CA LEU A 164 8.98 3.47 8.65
C LEU A 164 7.81 4.21 8.00
N HIS A 165 6.68 3.52 7.76
CA HIS A 165 5.47 4.15 7.23
C HIS A 165 4.86 5.14 8.21
N ALA A 166 4.89 4.84 9.52
CA ALA A 166 4.45 5.77 10.56
C ALA A 166 5.26 7.08 10.52
N LEU A 167 6.58 6.99 10.39
CA LEU A 167 7.46 8.15 10.30
C LEU A 167 7.22 8.95 9.01
N LEU A 168 7.00 8.29 7.88
CA LEU A 168 6.64 8.93 6.62
C LEU A 168 5.31 9.69 6.72
N LEU A 169 4.30 9.12 7.39
CA LEU A 169 3.00 9.78 7.60
C LEU A 169 3.13 11.05 8.44
N VAL A 170 3.93 11.02 9.52
CA VAL A 170 4.22 12.22 10.31
C VAL A 170 4.96 13.28 9.45
N GLY A 171 5.91 12.84 8.62
CA GLY A 171 6.62 13.73 7.68
C GLY A 171 5.67 14.39 6.68
N ILE A 172 4.75 13.64 6.10
CA ILE A 172 3.71 14.16 5.20
C ILE A 172 2.79 15.14 5.93
N SER A 173 2.40 14.84 7.18
CA SER A 173 1.59 15.75 8.00
C SER A 173 2.26 17.11 8.20
N ILE A 174 3.55 17.12 8.51
CA ILE A 174 4.32 18.37 8.64
C ILE A 174 4.38 19.10 7.30
N LEU A 175 4.62 18.39 6.20
CA LEU A 175 4.72 18.99 4.87
C LEU A 175 3.41 19.63 4.40
N VAL A 176 2.28 19.01 4.71
CA VAL A 176 0.93 19.52 4.35
C VAL A 176 0.54 20.74 5.16
N THR A 177 1.08 20.89 6.40
CA THR A 177 0.80 22.03 7.27
C THR A 177 1.73 23.23 7.02
N LEU A 178 2.84 23.05 6.34
CA LEU A 178 3.87 24.08 6.09
C LEU A 178 3.56 24.88 4.84
#